data_e0fd65137df0633c0d6f4f1385449801
#
_entry.id   e0fd65137df0633c0d6f4f1385449801
#
_cell.length_a   1.000
_cell.length_b   1.000
_cell.length_c   1.000
_cell.angle_alpha   90.00
_cell.angle_beta   90.00
_cell.angle_gamma   90.00
#
_symmetry.space_group_name_H-M   'P 1'
#
loop_
_entity.id
_entity.type
_entity.pdbx_description
1 polymer ?
#
loop_
_entity_poly.entity_id
_entity_poly.type
_entity_poly.pdbx_seq_one_letter_code
_entity_poly.pdbx_strand_id
1 'polypeptide(L)'
;MRALAFAALLLMSGPAQAADKDRIVGTWKLVSVVYEDAQTKELTPVLGEHPRGYQIATPEGRWLALVTADGRPVPKTDEDRAKARRSMIAYSGRYRVEDGKVITKVEVAWNEAWVGGEQVRFLRFEGDDILHIESPPMPHPNVNDKVVRVIVTWARDKS
;
A
#
# COMPACT_ATOMS: atom_id res chain seq x y z
N MET A 1 -53.78 -14.17 15.87
CA MET A 1 -52.89 -13.06 15.48
C MET A 1 -51.49 -13.37 16.00
N ARG A 2 -50.54 -13.73 15.16
CA ARG A 2 -49.16 -14.02 15.55
C ARG A 2 -48.29 -12.84 15.11
N ALA A 3 -47.74 -12.15 16.09
CA ALA A 3 -46.79 -11.05 15.84
C ALA A 3 -45.41 -11.63 15.50
N LEU A 4 -44.90 -11.35 14.28
CA LEU A 4 -43.54 -11.62 13.86
C LEU A 4 -42.65 -10.47 14.37
N ALA A 5 -41.78 -10.77 15.33
CA ALA A 5 -40.75 -9.85 15.79
C ALA A 5 -39.58 -9.94 14.78
N PHE A 6 -39.34 -8.86 14.04
CA PHE A 6 -38.12 -8.66 13.25
C PHE A 6 -36.97 -8.28 14.20
N ALA A 7 -36.03 -9.19 14.44
CA ALA A 7 -34.79 -8.89 15.09
C ALA A 7 -33.84 -8.21 14.07
N ALA A 8 -33.62 -6.92 14.23
CA ALA A 8 -32.59 -6.19 13.49
C ALA A 8 -31.21 -6.60 14.02
N LEU A 9 -30.45 -7.34 13.19
CA LEU A 9 -29.06 -7.69 13.48
C LEU A 9 -28.19 -6.44 13.24
N LEU A 10 -27.88 -5.70 14.29
CA LEU A 10 -26.86 -4.63 14.26
C LEU A 10 -25.48 -5.31 14.10
N LEU A 11 -24.91 -5.23 12.92
CA LEU A 11 -23.50 -5.55 12.67
C LEU A 11 -22.64 -4.53 13.42
N MET A 12 -22.21 -4.89 14.63
CA MET A 12 -21.21 -4.13 15.38
C MET A 12 -19.85 -4.31 14.69
N SER A 13 -19.41 -3.27 13.98
CA SER A 13 -18.01 -3.14 13.56
C SER A 13 -17.13 -3.16 14.81
N GLY A 14 -16.29 -4.21 14.94
CA GLY A 14 -15.58 -4.49 16.18
C GLY A 14 -14.44 -3.49 16.49
N PRO A 15 -13.91 -3.46 17.72
CA PRO A 15 -12.87 -2.54 18.20
C PRO A 15 -11.54 -2.61 17.44
N ALA A 16 -11.24 -3.72 16.75
CA ALA A 16 -10.02 -3.89 15.95
C ALA A 16 -9.95 -2.94 14.73
N GLN A 17 -11.06 -2.62 14.13
CA GLN A 17 -11.12 -1.79 12.93
C GLN A 17 -10.90 -0.30 13.23
N ALA A 18 -11.37 0.18 14.37
CA ALA A 18 -11.07 1.52 14.84
C ALA A 18 -9.58 1.68 15.18
N ALA A 19 -8.97 0.63 15.77
CA ALA A 19 -7.55 0.62 16.11
C ALA A 19 -6.65 0.74 14.89
N ASP A 20 -6.91 0.02 13.78
CA ASP A 20 -6.07 0.07 12.58
C ASP A 20 -6.17 1.43 11.86
N LYS A 21 -7.34 2.06 11.87
CA LYS A 21 -7.53 3.41 11.33
C LYS A 21 -6.65 4.44 12.04
N ASP A 22 -6.57 4.37 13.37
CA ASP A 22 -5.75 5.29 14.16
C ASP A 22 -4.25 4.95 14.05
N ARG A 23 -3.92 3.66 13.98
CA ARG A 23 -2.54 3.19 13.88
C ARG A 23 -1.87 3.54 12.56
N ILE A 24 -2.61 3.59 11.44
CA ILE A 24 -2.04 3.93 10.13
C ILE A 24 -1.68 5.42 10.02
N VAL A 25 -2.30 6.28 10.83
CA VAL A 25 -2.05 7.73 10.81
C VAL A 25 -0.60 8.04 11.16
N GLY A 26 0.00 8.93 10.37
CA GLY A 26 1.37 9.40 10.58
C GLY A 26 2.21 9.39 9.32
N THR A 27 3.50 9.63 9.52
CA THR A 27 4.54 9.54 8.50
C THR A 27 5.30 8.23 8.67
N TRP A 28 5.49 7.53 7.55
CA TRP A 28 6.16 6.24 7.50
C TRP A 28 7.28 6.28 6.48
N LYS A 29 8.47 5.84 6.89
CA LYS A 29 9.65 5.75 6.03
C LYS A 29 9.77 4.36 5.42
N LEU A 30 10.08 4.30 4.13
CA LEU A 30 10.24 3.03 3.42
C LEU A 30 11.41 2.22 3.96
N VAL A 31 11.18 0.94 4.20
CA VAL A 31 12.20 -0.06 4.56
C VAL A 31 12.50 -0.94 3.36
N SER A 32 11.49 -1.54 2.74
CA SER A 32 11.66 -2.45 1.60
C SER A 32 10.41 -2.56 0.74
N VAL A 33 10.61 -2.98 -0.51
CA VAL A 33 9.56 -3.44 -1.41
C VAL A 33 9.98 -4.78 -1.98
N VAL A 34 9.18 -5.83 -1.76
CA VAL A 34 9.47 -7.17 -2.24
C VAL A 34 8.27 -7.76 -2.97
N TYR A 35 8.54 -8.65 -3.93
CA TYR A 35 7.58 -9.64 -4.41
C TYR A 35 7.69 -10.90 -3.56
N GLU A 36 6.56 -11.39 -3.07
CA GLU A 36 6.42 -12.74 -2.50
C GLU A 36 5.79 -13.61 -3.58
N ASP A 37 6.49 -14.65 -4.02
CA ASP A 37 5.91 -15.67 -4.88
C ASP A 37 4.74 -16.38 -4.15
N ALA A 38 3.57 -16.45 -4.78
CA ALA A 38 2.38 -16.99 -4.13
C ALA A 38 2.50 -18.47 -3.77
N GLN A 39 3.33 -19.23 -4.50
CA GLN A 39 3.51 -20.67 -4.32
C GLN A 39 4.71 -21.00 -3.42
N THR A 40 5.89 -20.45 -3.77
CA THR A 40 7.15 -20.80 -3.09
C THR A 40 7.42 -19.97 -1.84
N LYS A 41 6.74 -18.81 -1.69
CA LYS A 41 6.99 -17.81 -0.65
C LYS A 41 8.37 -17.14 -0.72
N GLU A 42 9.08 -17.34 -1.80
CA GLU A 42 10.35 -16.67 -2.05
C GLU A 42 10.14 -15.15 -2.16
N LEU A 43 11.03 -14.39 -1.52
CA LEU A 43 11.01 -12.93 -1.53
C LEU A 43 12.07 -12.40 -2.49
N THR A 44 11.66 -11.54 -3.41
CA THR A 44 12.55 -10.88 -4.37
C THR A 44 12.46 -9.35 -4.20
N PRO A 45 13.58 -8.64 -3.89
CA PRO A 45 13.59 -7.18 -3.84
C PRO A 45 13.22 -6.57 -5.19
N VAL A 46 12.37 -5.54 -5.16
CA VAL A 46 11.84 -4.91 -6.38
C VAL A 46 12.53 -3.60 -6.72
N LEU A 47 12.87 -2.82 -5.69
CA LEU A 47 13.43 -1.47 -5.82
C LEU A 47 14.88 -1.39 -5.31
N GLY A 48 15.62 -2.51 -5.28
CA GLY A 48 16.97 -2.59 -4.74
C GLY A 48 16.98 -2.82 -3.22
N GLU A 49 18.19 -2.79 -2.63
CA GLU A 49 18.39 -3.11 -1.21
C GLU A 49 18.06 -1.92 -0.29
N HIS A 50 18.24 -0.69 -0.77
CA HIS A 50 18.05 0.54 0.01
C HIS A 50 17.10 1.53 -0.70
N PRO A 51 15.85 1.12 -1.01
CA PRO A 51 14.90 2.02 -1.64
C PRO A 51 14.56 3.18 -0.70
N ARG A 52 14.12 4.29 -1.27
CA ARG A 52 13.76 5.49 -0.51
C ARG A 52 12.31 5.85 -0.74
N GLY A 53 11.67 6.35 0.30
CA GLY A 53 10.30 6.82 0.14
C GLY A 53 9.61 7.11 1.46
N TYR A 54 8.46 7.72 1.32
CA TYR A 54 7.56 8.03 2.42
C TYR A 54 6.13 7.68 2.07
N GLN A 55 5.40 7.30 3.09
CA GLN A 55 3.95 7.24 3.09
C GLN A 55 3.43 8.14 4.19
N ILE A 56 2.42 8.94 3.88
CA ILE A 56 1.75 9.82 4.83
C ILE A 56 0.26 9.50 4.80
N ALA A 57 -0.29 9.22 5.99
CA ALA A 57 -1.72 9.06 6.19
C ALA A 57 -2.17 10.07 7.24
N THR A 58 -3.10 10.96 6.88
CA THR A 58 -3.61 11.98 7.82
C THR A 58 -4.89 11.53 8.50
N PRO A 59 -5.21 12.05 9.69
CA PRO A 59 -6.48 11.74 10.39
C PRO A 59 -7.72 12.07 9.55
N GLU A 60 -7.61 13.10 8.67
CA GLU A 60 -8.69 13.55 7.79
C GLU A 60 -8.90 12.65 6.56
N GLY A 61 -8.11 11.56 6.45
CA GLY A 61 -8.24 10.57 5.38
C GLY A 61 -7.47 10.92 4.11
N ARG A 62 -6.38 11.70 4.20
CA ARG A 62 -5.46 11.90 3.06
C ARG A 62 -4.37 10.86 3.06
N TRP A 63 -4.06 10.39 1.87
CA TRP A 63 -3.02 9.43 1.57
C TRP A 63 -2.02 10.00 0.58
N LEU A 64 -0.74 9.84 0.85
CA LEU A 64 0.36 10.05 -0.08
C LEU A 64 1.34 8.90 0.05
N ALA A 65 1.74 8.29 -1.05
CA ALA A 65 2.86 7.38 -1.12
C ALA A 65 3.79 7.80 -2.25
N LEU A 66 5.07 7.90 -1.94
CA LEU A 66 6.15 8.20 -2.89
C LEU A 66 7.32 7.29 -2.58
N VAL A 67 7.70 6.44 -3.50
CA VAL A 67 8.84 5.53 -3.38
C VAL A 67 9.72 5.58 -4.62
N THR A 68 11.01 5.43 -4.44
CA THR A 68 12.00 5.36 -5.52
C THR A 68 13.00 4.23 -5.26
N ALA A 69 13.46 3.60 -6.34
CA ALA A 69 14.48 2.58 -6.26
C ALA A 69 15.80 3.15 -5.73
N ASP A 70 16.63 2.25 -5.20
CA ASP A 70 18.01 2.52 -4.85
C ASP A 70 18.88 2.83 -6.09
N GLY A 71 19.98 3.55 -5.87
CA GLY A 71 21.03 3.73 -6.89
C GLY A 71 20.60 4.42 -8.19
N ARG A 72 19.50 5.20 -8.20
CA ARG A 72 19.01 5.87 -9.40
C ARG A 72 20.01 6.95 -9.88
N PRO A 73 20.54 6.83 -11.13
CA PRO A 73 21.37 7.89 -11.68
C PRO A 73 20.55 9.11 -12.08
N VAL A 74 21.20 10.26 -12.20
CA VAL A 74 20.59 11.46 -12.80
C VAL A 74 20.34 11.17 -14.29
N PRO A 75 19.08 11.23 -14.76
CA PRO A 75 18.74 10.91 -16.14
C PRO A 75 19.29 11.96 -17.12
N LYS A 76 19.96 11.52 -18.18
CA LYS A 76 20.54 12.38 -19.23
C LYS A 76 19.80 12.25 -20.55
N THR A 77 19.23 11.08 -20.82
CA THR A 77 18.52 10.76 -22.06
C THR A 77 17.03 10.50 -21.81
N ASP A 78 16.22 10.40 -22.85
CA ASP A 78 14.80 10.04 -22.73
C ASP A 78 14.64 8.59 -22.25
N GLU A 79 15.55 7.70 -22.63
CA GLU A 79 15.55 6.33 -22.10
C GLU A 79 15.85 6.31 -20.59
N ASP A 80 16.79 7.12 -20.11
CA ASP A 80 17.07 7.25 -18.68
C ASP A 80 15.86 7.81 -17.92
N ARG A 81 15.17 8.78 -18.50
CA ARG A 81 13.91 9.32 -17.93
C ARG A 81 12.83 8.24 -17.85
N ALA A 82 12.71 7.43 -18.90
CA ALA A 82 11.78 6.30 -18.90
C ALA A 82 12.15 5.24 -17.84
N LYS A 83 13.44 4.93 -17.65
CA LYS A 83 13.93 4.04 -16.59
C LYS A 83 13.65 4.64 -15.20
N ALA A 84 13.93 5.93 -15.01
CA ALA A 84 13.66 6.62 -13.76
C ALA A 84 12.15 6.60 -13.41
N ARG A 85 11.26 6.79 -14.39
CA ARG A 85 9.81 6.67 -14.19
C ARG A 85 9.40 5.25 -13.81
N ARG A 86 9.97 4.20 -14.44
CA ARG A 86 9.66 2.80 -14.11
C ARG A 86 10.15 2.36 -12.72
N SER A 87 11.14 3.07 -12.18
CA SER A 87 11.75 2.78 -10.87
C SER A 87 11.21 3.67 -9.75
N MET A 88 9.96 4.11 -9.87
CA MET A 88 9.25 4.85 -8.83
C MET A 88 7.77 4.51 -8.81
N ILE A 89 7.14 4.77 -7.69
CA ILE A 89 5.68 4.76 -7.53
C ILE A 89 5.32 6.02 -6.75
N ALA A 90 4.32 6.76 -7.25
CA ALA A 90 3.82 7.94 -6.57
C ALA A 90 2.31 8.06 -6.79
N TYR A 91 1.54 8.15 -5.72
CA TYR A 91 0.11 8.42 -5.82
C TYR A 91 -0.42 9.06 -4.54
N SER A 92 -1.51 9.76 -4.69
CA SER A 92 -2.23 10.40 -3.60
C SER A 92 -3.74 10.29 -3.81
N GLY A 93 -4.49 10.40 -2.72
CA GLY A 93 -5.95 10.37 -2.76
C GLY A 93 -6.58 10.37 -1.37
N ARG A 94 -7.83 9.97 -1.33
CA ARG A 94 -8.56 9.73 -0.08
C ARG A 94 -8.48 8.27 0.31
N TYR A 95 -8.22 8.00 1.59
CA TYR A 95 -8.23 6.63 2.09
C TYR A 95 -9.29 6.38 3.15
N ARG A 96 -9.65 5.13 3.27
CA ARG A 96 -10.42 4.56 4.38
C ARG A 96 -9.83 3.22 4.79
N VAL A 97 -10.08 2.81 6.01
CA VAL A 97 -9.67 1.50 6.53
C VAL A 97 -10.93 0.67 6.78
N GLU A 98 -11.00 -0.50 6.20
CA GLU A 98 -12.12 -1.43 6.29
C GLU A 98 -11.59 -2.87 6.32
N ASP A 99 -12.00 -3.69 7.28
CA ASP A 99 -11.71 -5.13 7.37
C ASP A 99 -10.21 -5.47 7.20
N GLY A 100 -9.32 -4.75 7.92
CA GLY A 100 -7.87 -4.95 7.85
C GLY A 100 -7.25 -4.51 6.53
N LYS A 101 -7.94 -3.68 5.76
CA LYS A 101 -7.46 -3.15 4.47
C LYS A 101 -7.47 -1.64 4.49
N VAL A 102 -6.48 -1.05 3.85
CA VAL A 102 -6.53 0.34 3.40
C VAL A 102 -7.01 0.38 1.96
N ILE A 103 -8.00 1.20 1.70
CA ILE A 103 -8.59 1.41 0.37
C ILE A 103 -8.39 2.87 0.03
N THR A 104 -7.56 3.14 -0.98
CA THR A 104 -7.25 4.49 -1.42
C THR A 104 -7.97 4.78 -2.74
N LYS A 105 -8.88 5.74 -2.74
CA LYS A 105 -9.43 6.33 -3.96
C LYS A 105 -8.39 7.27 -4.53
N VAL A 106 -7.79 6.89 -5.66
CA VAL A 106 -6.66 7.60 -6.26
C VAL A 106 -7.15 8.86 -6.98
N GLU A 107 -6.60 10.02 -6.61
CA GLU A 107 -6.89 11.31 -7.23
C GLU A 107 -5.74 11.77 -8.15
N VAL A 108 -4.50 11.46 -7.77
CA VAL A 108 -3.29 11.79 -8.52
C VAL A 108 -2.34 10.60 -8.47
N ALA A 109 -1.73 10.23 -9.59
CA ALA A 109 -0.76 9.15 -9.65
C ALA A 109 0.31 9.37 -10.73
N TRP A 110 1.47 8.77 -10.53
CA TRP A 110 2.52 8.68 -11.56
C TRP A 110 2.09 7.83 -12.77
N ASN A 111 1.13 6.93 -12.56
CA ASN A 111 0.51 6.12 -13.61
C ASN A 111 -0.96 6.54 -13.74
N GLU A 112 -1.28 7.19 -14.85
CA GLU A 112 -2.62 7.74 -15.12
C GLU A 112 -3.72 6.67 -15.07
N ALA A 113 -3.40 5.41 -15.39
CA ALA A 113 -4.34 4.29 -15.31
C ALA A 113 -4.88 4.02 -13.89
N TRP A 114 -4.26 4.59 -12.85
CA TRP A 114 -4.72 4.45 -11.47
C TRP A 114 -5.70 5.55 -11.05
N VAL A 115 -5.68 6.68 -11.74
CA VAL A 115 -6.52 7.84 -11.39
C VAL A 115 -8.00 7.48 -11.53
N GLY A 116 -8.78 7.83 -10.52
CA GLY A 116 -10.21 7.49 -10.45
C GLY A 116 -10.51 6.06 -9.98
N GLY A 117 -9.51 5.17 -9.92
CA GLY A 117 -9.64 3.81 -9.38
C GLY A 117 -9.43 3.72 -7.87
N GLU A 118 -9.53 2.52 -7.34
CA GLU A 118 -9.22 2.20 -5.94
C GLU A 118 -8.01 1.27 -5.85
N GLN A 119 -7.09 1.61 -4.96
CA GLN A 119 -5.98 0.74 -4.56
C GLN A 119 -6.33 0.05 -3.24
N VAL A 120 -6.61 -1.25 -3.29
CA VAL A 120 -6.94 -2.05 -2.10
C VAL A 120 -5.68 -2.78 -1.64
N ARG A 121 -5.34 -2.63 -0.36
CA ARG A 121 -4.16 -3.25 0.25
C ARG A 121 -4.48 -3.78 1.64
N PHE A 122 -3.96 -4.94 1.96
CA PHE A 122 -4.03 -5.50 3.31
C PHE A 122 -3.05 -4.79 4.22
N LEU A 123 -3.47 -4.53 5.46
CA LEU A 123 -2.64 -3.96 6.52
C LEU A 123 -2.19 -5.07 7.46
N ARG A 124 -0.90 -5.07 7.78
CA ARG A 124 -0.35 -5.91 8.85
C ARG A 124 0.66 -5.09 9.65
N PHE A 125 0.37 -4.92 10.92
CA PHE A 125 1.25 -4.22 11.85
C PHE A 125 2.12 -5.22 12.61
N GLU A 126 3.40 -4.87 12.78
CA GLU A 126 4.33 -5.56 13.65
C GLU A 126 4.76 -4.58 14.76
N GLY A 127 4.18 -4.75 15.95
CA GLY A 127 4.22 -3.73 16.99
C GLY A 127 3.58 -2.40 16.53
N ASP A 128 4.08 -1.29 17.07
CA ASP A 128 3.55 0.04 16.76
C ASP A 128 4.36 0.78 15.69
N ASP A 129 5.54 0.26 15.37
CA ASP A 129 6.53 0.95 14.57
C ASP A 129 6.76 0.37 13.16
N ILE A 130 6.25 -0.82 12.88
CA ILE A 130 6.37 -1.45 11.55
C ILE A 130 4.99 -1.72 10.96
N LEU A 131 4.83 -1.33 9.70
CA LEU A 131 3.62 -1.53 8.91
C LEU A 131 3.98 -2.23 7.60
N HIS A 132 3.33 -3.35 7.33
CA HIS A 132 3.35 -4.01 6.03
C HIS A 132 2.05 -3.69 5.28
N ILE A 133 2.20 -3.22 4.05
CA ILE A 133 1.10 -2.97 3.13
C ILE A 133 1.24 -3.96 1.97
N GLU A 134 0.25 -4.84 1.82
CA GLU A 134 0.33 -6.00 0.95
C GLU A 134 -0.74 -5.95 -0.15
N SER A 135 -0.35 -6.23 -1.40
CA SER A 135 -1.34 -6.41 -2.47
C SER A 135 -2.03 -7.76 -2.34
N PRO A 136 -3.23 -7.94 -2.91
CA PRO A 136 -3.71 -9.28 -3.22
C PRO A 136 -2.70 -10.02 -4.11
N PRO A 137 -2.64 -11.37 -4.06
CA PRO A 137 -1.89 -12.15 -5.04
C PRO A 137 -2.45 -11.89 -6.45
N MET A 138 -1.56 -11.55 -7.39
CA MET A 138 -1.95 -11.24 -8.78
C MET A 138 -0.81 -11.54 -9.74
N PRO A 139 -1.10 -11.89 -11.00
CA PRO A 139 -0.06 -11.94 -12.04
C PRO A 139 0.64 -10.59 -12.16
N HIS A 140 1.96 -10.59 -12.27
CA HIS A 140 2.73 -9.36 -12.36
C HIS A 140 3.68 -9.36 -13.58
N PRO A 141 3.59 -8.35 -14.47
CA PRO A 141 4.34 -8.35 -15.74
C PRO A 141 5.86 -8.32 -15.55
N ASN A 142 6.36 -7.74 -14.47
CA ASN A 142 7.79 -7.65 -14.21
C ASN A 142 8.44 -8.99 -13.80
N VAL A 143 7.65 -10.04 -13.59
CA VAL A 143 8.11 -11.39 -13.22
C VAL A 143 7.48 -12.47 -14.11
N ASN A 144 7.31 -12.17 -15.41
CA ASN A 144 6.77 -13.09 -16.42
C ASN A 144 5.38 -13.64 -16.02
N ASP A 145 4.50 -12.75 -15.56
CA ASP A 145 3.14 -13.06 -15.13
C ASP A 145 3.01 -14.12 -14.01
N LYS A 146 4.10 -14.38 -13.30
CA LYS A 146 3.98 -15.14 -12.04
C LYS A 146 3.01 -14.47 -11.09
N VAL A 147 2.25 -15.28 -10.35
CA VAL A 147 1.36 -14.78 -9.31
C VAL A 147 2.19 -14.42 -8.08
N VAL A 148 2.26 -13.13 -7.80
CA VAL A 148 3.00 -12.59 -6.66
C VAL A 148 2.14 -11.67 -5.83
N ARG A 149 2.54 -11.49 -4.56
CA ARG A 149 2.07 -10.43 -3.68
C ARG A 149 3.15 -9.37 -3.58
N VAL A 150 2.81 -8.12 -3.74
CA VAL A 150 3.71 -7.00 -3.44
C VAL A 150 3.60 -6.69 -1.96
N ILE A 151 4.71 -6.72 -1.23
CA ILE A 151 4.79 -6.37 0.18
C ILE A 151 5.67 -5.13 0.30
N VAL A 152 5.11 -4.06 0.82
CA VAL A 152 5.83 -2.82 1.13
C VAL A 152 5.94 -2.70 2.64
N THR A 153 7.18 -2.67 3.13
CA THR A 153 7.46 -2.54 4.57
C THR A 153 7.85 -1.11 4.90
N TRP A 154 7.21 -0.57 5.91
CA TRP A 154 7.38 0.78 6.40
C TRP A 154 7.75 0.80 7.86
N ALA A 155 8.63 1.73 8.26
CA ALA A 155 8.92 2.05 9.65
C ALA A 155 8.31 3.41 9.99
N ARG A 156 7.74 3.54 11.19
CA ARG A 156 7.21 4.82 11.66
C ARG A 156 8.31 5.86 11.74
N ASP A 157 8.10 7.00 11.09
CA ASP A 157 9.00 8.14 11.20
C ASP A 157 8.68 8.89 12.49
N LYS A 158 9.67 8.98 13.40
CA LYS A 158 9.55 9.61 14.72
C LYS A 158 10.27 10.97 14.78
N SER A 159 10.73 11.48 13.60
CA SER A 159 11.41 12.77 13.51
C SER A 159 10.43 13.96 13.53
#